data_b6f16aa832ab53abc7fad32d1d0bce53
#
_entry.id   b6f16aa832ab53abc7fad32d1d0bce53
#
_cell.length_a   1.000
_cell.length_b   1.000
_cell.length_c   1.000
_cell.angle_alpha   90.00
_cell.angle_beta   90.00
_cell.angle_gamma   90.00
#
_symmetry.space_group_name_H-M   'P 1'
#
loop_
_entity.id
_entity.type
_entity.pdbx_description
1 polymer ?
#
loop_
_entity_poly.entity_id
_entity_poly.type
_entity_poly.pdbx_seq_one_letter_code
_entity_poly.pdbx_strand_id
1 'polypeptide(L)'
;DGIGPKENRKKMINTHWGGVVEDNSFGTHEFFELCRQLGCKTYVNGNVGSGTVQEMSEWVEYMTFEGVSPMADLRKKNGHEKAWKVDYFGVGNENWGCGGNMTPEYYGNLYRRYQTYVRHYQDSAPIQKICGGPNAGDDNWTKKVLETCFASPAPEDAHGFMDGLSMHYYTVPGESWMNKGFATEFTTD
;
A
#
# COMPACT_ATOMS: atom_id res chain seq x y z
N ASP A 1 12.21 0.85 4.17
CA ASP A 1 13.02 -0.37 4.01
C ASP A 1 13.45 -0.60 2.55
N GLY A 2 12.61 -0.36 1.57
CA GLY A 2 12.86 -0.67 0.14
C GLY A 2 13.40 0.49 -0.71
N ILE A 3 14.20 1.40 -0.15
CA ILE A 3 14.86 2.49 -0.87
C ILE A 3 16.37 2.46 -0.66
N GLY A 4 17.12 3.09 -1.57
CA GLY A 4 18.59 3.14 -1.52
C GLY A 4 19.27 1.89 -2.06
N PRO A 5 20.61 1.82 -1.92
CA PRO A 5 21.40 0.69 -2.37
C PRO A 5 20.95 -0.62 -1.72
N LYS A 6 20.85 -1.69 -2.50
CA LYS A 6 20.29 -2.99 -2.04
C LYS A 6 21.04 -3.57 -0.84
N GLU A 7 22.34 -3.42 -0.83
CA GLU A 7 23.23 -3.91 0.24
C GLU A 7 22.99 -3.22 1.60
N ASN A 8 22.40 -2.03 1.59
CA ASN A 8 22.09 -1.24 2.78
C ASN A 8 20.62 -1.38 3.23
N ARG A 9 19.81 -2.11 2.47
CA ARG A 9 18.40 -2.29 2.81
C ARG A 9 18.24 -3.23 4.00
N LYS A 10 17.27 -2.92 4.84
CA LYS A 10 16.97 -3.71 6.03
C LYS A 10 16.58 -5.15 5.63
N LYS A 11 17.19 -6.11 6.28
CA LYS A 11 16.76 -7.51 6.23
C LYS A 11 15.87 -7.82 7.40
N MET A 12 14.83 -8.60 7.18
CA MET A 12 13.88 -8.97 8.21
C MET A 12 13.39 -10.40 8.03
N ILE A 13 12.98 -11.03 9.14
CA ILE A 13 12.38 -12.36 9.09
C ILE A 13 10.87 -12.21 8.94
N ASN A 14 10.32 -12.81 7.90
CA ASN A 14 8.87 -12.89 7.71
C ASN A 14 8.31 -14.03 8.55
N THR A 15 7.89 -13.72 9.77
CA THR A 15 7.39 -14.75 10.72
C THR A 15 6.01 -15.28 10.36
N HIS A 16 5.23 -14.55 9.57
CA HIS A 16 3.89 -14.98 9.14
C HIS A 16 3.93 -15.91 7.92
N TRP A 17 4.96 -15.78 7.07
CA TRP A 17 5.03 -16.48 5.80
C TRP A 17 6.33 -17.27 5.66
N GLY A 18 6.38 -18.40 6.35
CA GLY A 18 7.44 -19.39 6.20
C GLY A 18 8.76 -19.12 6.92
N GLY A 19 8.89 -18.06 7.71
CA GLY A 19 10.11 -17.75 8.46
C GLY A 19 11.33 -17.40 7.60
N VAL A 20 11.10 -17.00 6.36
CA VAL A 20 12.17 -16.65 5.41
C VAL A 20 12.74 -15.27 5.69
N VAL A 21 13.99 -15.07 5.32
CA VAL A 21 14.61 -13.74 5.36
C VAL A 21 14.21 -12.96 4.12
N GLU A 22 13.54 -11.83 4.32
CA GLU A 22 13.29 -10.83 3.30
C GLU A 22 14.40 -9.80 3.31
N ASP A 23 15.04 -9.60 2.18
CA ASP A 23 16.21 -8.72 2.05
C ASP A 23 15.86 -7.35 1.43
N ASN A 24 14.60 -7.13 1.09
CA ASN A 24 14.14 -5.91 0.41
C ASN A 24 14.87 -5.61 -0.91
N SER A 25 15.45 -6.63 -1.55
CA SER A 25 16.18 -6.47 -2.83
C SER A 25 15.28 -6.05 -3.98
N PHE A 26 13.97 -6.37 -3.89
CA PHE A 26 12.94 -5.82 -4.75
C PHE A 26 12.22 -4.69 -4.00
N GLY A 27 12.69 -3.46 -4.22
CA GLY A 27 12.18 -2.27 -3.54
C GLY A 27 11.47 -1.30 -4.47
N THR A 28 11.44 -0.03 -4.07
CA THR A 28 10.68 1.03 -4.76
C THR A 28 11.11 1.19 -6.21
N HIS A 29 12.40 1.33 -6.49
CA HIS A 29 12.91 1.52 -7.86
C HIS A 29 12.62 0.32 -8.75
N GLU A 30 12.83 -0.89 -8.23
CA GLU A 30 12.60 -2.14 -8.96
C GLU A 30 11.10 -2.31 -9.27
N PHE A 31 10.21 -1.95 -8.35
CA PHE A 31 8.77 -2.01 -8.55
C PHE A 31 8.30 -1.06 -9.66
N PHE A 32 8.72 0.20 -9.61
CA PHE A 32 8.34 1.16 -10.64
C PHE A 32 8.92 0.80 -12.01
N GLU A 33 10.13 0.26 -12.06
CA GLU A 33 10.73 -0.21 -13.30
C GLU A 33 9.96 -1.40 -13.88
N LEU A 34 9.54 -2.36 -13.05
CA LEU A 34 8.68 -3.46 -13.48
C LEU A 34 7.36 -2.95 -14.05
N CYS A 35 6.67 -2.03 -13.34
CA CYS A 35 5.43 -1.44 -13.83
C CYS A 35 5.61 -0.72 -15.17
N ARG A 36 6.74 -0.01 -15.33
CA ARG A 36 7.08 0.66 -16.59
C ARG A 36 7.26 -0.35 -17.74
N GLN A 37 7.95 -1.44 -17.50
CA GLN A 37 8.17 -2.49 -18.52
C GLN A 37 6.88 -3.19 -18.91
N LEU A 38 5.99 -3.43 -17.93
CA LEU A 38 4.68 -4.05 -18.17
C LEU A 38 3.66 -3.09 -18.76
N GLY A 39 3.89 -1.77 -18.69
CA GLY A 39 2.91 -0.77 -19.12
C GLY A 39 1.66 -0.73 -18.23
N CYS A 40 1.75 -1.16 -16.97
CA CYS A 40 0.62 -1.20 -16.04
C CYS A 40 0.61 0.01 -15.09
N LYS A 41 -0.54 0.23 -14.45
CA LYS A 41 -0.68 1.20 -13.36
C LYS A 41 0.02 0.70 -12.10
N THR A 42 0.34 1.64 -11.22
CA THR A 42 1.01 1.37 -9.96
C THR A 42 0.02 1.33 -8.80
N TYR A 43 0.14 0.33 -7.94
CA TYR A 43 -0.56 0.25 -6.67
C TYR A 43 0.47 -0.07 -5.59
N VAL A 44 0.69 0.87 -4.67
CA VAL A 44 1.60 0.71 -3.53
C VAL A 44 0.84 0.81 -2.22
N ASN A 45 1.29 0.12 -1.18
CA ASN A 45 0.66 0.14 0.14
C ASN A 45 1.60 0.70 1.19
N GLY A 46 1.09 1.65 1.97
CA GLY A 46 1.76 2.14 3.16
C GLY A 46 1.51 1.22 4.36
N ASN A 47 2.52 1.05 5.19
CA ASN A 47 2.45 0.22 6.38
C ASN A 47 1.80 0.99 7.55
N VAL A 48 0.54 0.67 7.85
CA VAL A 48 -0.19 1.25 9.00
C VAL A 48 -0.03 0.39 10.26
N GLY A 49 0.38 -0.88 10.10
CA GLY A 49 0.49 -1.82 11.23
C GLY A 49 1.70 -1.53 12.12
N SER A 50 2.88 -1.44 11.55
CA SER A 50 4.15 -1.23 12.28
C SER A 50 4.93 0.01 11.82
N GLY A 51 4.54 0.63 10.71
CA GLY A 51 5.14 1.87 10.22
C GLY A 51 4.61 3.11 10.93
N THR A 52 5.28 4.22 10.73
CA THR A 52 4.88 5.53 11.25
C THR A 52 4.27 6.39 10.17
N VAL A 53 3.47 7.39 10.59
CA VAL A 53 2.93 8.42 9.68
C VAL A 53 4.05 9.15 8.95
N GLN A 54 5.15 9.41 9.64
CA GLN A 54 6.31 10.10 9.06
C GLN A 54 6.94 9.26 7.94
N GLU A 55 7.22 7.98 8.19
CA GLU A 55 7.78 7.09 7.17
C GLU A 55 6.90 7.01 5.93
N MET A 56 5.58 6.93 6.11
CA MET A 56 4.63 6.94 5.00
C MET A 56 4.67 8.25 4.23
N SER A 57 4.65 9.39 4.93
CA SER A 57 4.72 10.72 4.31
C SER A 57 6.01 10.93 3.53
N GLU A 58 7.15 10.57 4.13
CA GLU A 58 8.46 10.67 3.50
C GLU A 58 8.58 9.75 2.27
N TRP A 59 8.00 8.56 2.34
CA TRP A 59 7.99 7.66 1.18
C TRP A 59 7.14 8.19 0.03
N VAL A 60 5.97 8.78 0.32
CA VAL A 60 5.14 9.45 -0.69
C VAL A 60 5.90 10.61 -1.34
N GLU A 61 6.57 11.45 -0.53
CA GLU A 61 7.41 12.54 -1.02
C GLU A 61 8.57 12.02 -1.90
N TYR A 62 9.26 10.97 -1.43
CA TYR A 62 10.32 10.31 -2.21
C TYR A 62 9.85 9.87 -3.59
N MET A 63 8.68 9.26 -3.66
CA MET A 63 8.15 8.75 -4.92
C MET A 63 7.63 9.86 -5.85
N THR A 64 6.96 10.88 -5.31
CA THR A 64 6.07 11.71 -6.12
C THR A 64 6.44 13.18 -6.19
N PHE A 65 7.34 13.67 -5.35
CA PHE A 65 7.71 15.09 -5.38
C PHE A 65 8.87 15.36 -6.36
N GLU A 66 8.59 16.23 -7.35
CA GLU A 66 9.58 16.61 -8.39
C GLU A 66 10.50 17.75 -7.98
N GLY A 67 10.13 18.53 -6.96
CA GLY A 67 10.85 19.72 -6.52
C GLY A 67 12.14 19.46 -5.76
N VAL A 68 12.53 20.41 -4.93
CA VAL A 68 13.70 20.34 -4.04
C VAL A 68 13.24 20.05 -2.63
N SER A 69 13.60 18.90 -2.12
CA SER A 69 13.35 18.48 -0.74
C SER A 69 14.27 17.34 -0.33
N PRO A 70 14.42 17.06 0.98
CA PRO A 70 15.28 15.98 1.44
C PRO A 70 14.99 14.62 0.79
N MET A 71 13.71 14.29 0.60
CA MET A 71 13.31 12.99 0.03
C MET A 71 13.42 12.97 -1.49
N ALA A 72 13.13 14.07 -2.19
CA ALA A 72 13.37 14.20 -3.61
C ALA A 72 14.88 14.14 -3.94
N ASP A 73 15.69 14.81 -3.15
CA ASP A 73 17.16 14.77 -3.30
C ASP A 73 17.72 13.38 -2.99
N LEU A 74 17.16 12.68 -2.01
CA LEU A 74 17.51 11.29 -1.73
C LEU A 74 17.16 10.36 -2.91
N ARG A 75 15.99 10.54 -3.54
CA ARG A 75 15.63 9.79 -4.76
C ARG A 75 16.65 9.99 -5.87
N LYS A 76 17.01 11.25 -6.13
CA LYS A 76 18.03 11.60 -7.14
C LYS A 76 19.39 11.00 -6.82
N LYS A 77 19.81 11.10 -5.57
CA LYS A 77 21.05 10.47 -5.09
C LYS A 77 21.03 8.94 -5.26
N ASN A 78 19.87 8.32 -5.11
CA ASN A 78 19.67 6.90 -5.33
C ASN A 78 19.51 6.52 -6.82
N GLY A 79 19.73 7.46 -7.74
CA GLY A 79 19.82 7.19 -9.17
C GLY A 79 18.53 7.39 -9.96
N HIS A 80 17.51 8.02 -9.40
CA HIS A 80 16.29 8.32 -10.15
C HIS A 80 15.94 9.82 -10.08
N GLU A 81 16.20 10.52 -11.18
CA GLU A 81 16.07 11.98 -11.25
C GLU A 81 14.62 12.44 -11.13
N LYS A 82 13.72 11.86 -11.92
CA LYS A 82 12.32 12.27 -11.98
C LYS A 82 11.46 11.57 -10.92
N ALA A 83 10.38 12.22 -10.49
CA ALA A 83 9.36 11.57 -9.70
C ALA A 83 8.61 10.50 -10.52
N TRP A 84 8.07 9.51 -9.82
CA TRP A 84 7.16 8.54 -10.43
C TRP A 84 5.71 8.99 -10.28
N LYS A 85 4.87 8.45 -11.13
CA LYS A 85 3.43 8.51 -10.95
C LYS A 85 2.99 7.34 -10.07
N VAL A 86 2.34 7.64 -8.95
CA VAL A 86 1.62 6.65 -8.14
C VAL A 86 0.14 6.77 -8.50
N ASP A 87 -0.42 5.72 -9.09
CA ASP A 87 -1.84 5.73 -9.47
C ASP A 87 -2.74 5.47 -8.26
N TYR A 88 -2.42 4.43 -7.48
CA TYR A 88 -3.17 4.03 -6.29
C TYR A 88 -2.25 3.88 -5.09
N PHE A 89 -2.70 4.37 -3.94
CA PHE A 89 -2.01 4.24 -2.68
C PHE A 89 -2.93 3.63 -1.64
N GLY A 90 -2.65 2.38 -1.26
CA GLY A 90 -3.32 1.71 -0.16
C GLY A 90 -2.83 2.22 1.19
N VAL A 91 -3.75 2.69 2.01
CA VAL A 91 -3.45 3.11 3.38
C VAL A 91 -3.66 1.92 4.31
N GLY A 92 -2.64 1.09 4.39
CA GLY A 92 -2.69 -0.21 5.07
C GLY A 92 -3.09 -1.36 4.14
N ASN A 93 -2.94 -2.57 4.65
CA ASN A 93 -3.32 -3.82 4.00
C ASN A 93 -3.67 -4.86 5.05
N GLU A 94 -4.82 -5.53 4.90
CA GLU A 94 -5.29 -6.60 5.80
C GLU A 94 -5.19 -6.24 7.29
N ASN A 95 -5.58 -5.03 7.63
CA ASN A 95 -5.41 -4.51 8.98
C ASN A 95 -6.23 -5.25 10.04
N TRP A 96 -7.25 -5.98 9.63
CA TRP A 96 -8.02 -6.92 10.44
C TRP A 96 -7.23 -8.20 10.81
N GLY A 97 -6.17 -8.51 10.09
CA GLY A 97 -5.33 -9.70 10.25
C GLY A 97 -3.85 -9.35 10.40
N CYS A 98 -3.01 -9.92 9.53
CA CYS A 98 -1.55 -9.75 9.58
C CYS A 98 -1.07 -8.29 9.46
N GLY A 99 -1.87 -7.41 8.91
CA GLY A 99 -1.59 -5.98 8.84
C GLY A 99 -1.84 -5.19 10.12
N GLY A 100 -2.04 -5.84 11.27
CA GLY A 100 -2.11 -5.16 12.57
C GLY A 100 -3.13 -5.69 13.57
N ASN A 101 -3.94 -6.70 13.20
CA ASN A 101 -4.97 -7.31 14.06
C ASN A 101 -5.88 -6.26 14.73
N MET A 102 -6.39 -5.33 13.95
CA MET A 102 -7.14 -4.16 14.39
C MET A 102 -8.64 -4.41 14.37
N THR A 103 -9.37 -3.70 15.25
CA THR A 103 -10.81 -3.53 15.07
C THR A 103 -11.09 -2.55 13.94
N PRO A 104 -12.24 -2.61 13.27
CA PRO A 104 -12.58 -1.70 12.17
C PRO A 104 -12.60 -0.24 12.62
N GLU A 105 -13.04 0.05 13.85
CA GLU A 105 -13.07 1.41 14.39
C GLU A 105 -11.64 1.95 14.63
N TYR A 106 -10.75 1.11 15.16
CA TYR A 106 -9.35 1.51 15.35
C TYR A 106 -8.65 1.77 14.02
N TYR A 107 -8.82 0.86 13.06
CA TYR A 107 -8.30 1.07 11.71
C TYR A 107 -8.89 2.32 11.05
N GLY A 108 -10.19 2.55 11.14
CA GLY A 108 -10.84 3.73 10.58
C GLY A 108 -10.22 5.04 11.12
N ASN A 109 -9.92 5.10 12.42
CA ASN A 109 -9.24 6.25 13.02
C ASN A 109 -7.78 6.38 12.54
N LEU A 110 -7.06 5.26 12.37
CA LEU A 110 -5.71 5.28 11.80
C LEU A 110 -5.74 5.69 10.32
N TYR A 111 -6.71 5.20 9.53
CA TYR A 111 -6.90 5.61 8.16
C TYR A 111 -7.04 7.14 8.06
N ARG A 112 -7.92 7.74 8.85
CA ARG A 112 -8.12 9.21 8.91
C ARG A 112 -6.80 9.94 9.14
N ARG A 113 -6.00 9.45 10.08
CA ARG A 113 -4.73 10.06 10.42
C ARG A 113 -3.68 9.87 9.32
N TYR A 114 -3.47 8.65 8.84
CA TYR A 114 -2.41 8.34 7.89
C TYR A 114 -2.67 8.94 6.50
N GLN A 115 -3.91 8.86 6.01
CA GLN A 115 -4.25 9.39 4.70
C GLN A 115 -4.01 10.91 4.59
N THR A 116 -4.13 11.65 5.69
CA THR A 116 -3.85 13.09 5.73
C THR A 116 -2.42 13.41 5.27
N TYR A 117 -1.49 12.49 5.49
CA TYR A 117 -0.07 12.65 5.15
C TYR A 117 0.32 11.95 3.84
N VAL A 118 -0.59 11.29 3.18
CA VAL A 118 -0.45 10.90 1.77
C VAL A 118 -0.80 12.12 0.93
N ARG A 119 0.20 12.98 0.74
CA ARG A 119 0.02 14.31 0.17
C ARG A 119 0.05 14.28 -1.35
N HIS A 120 -0.75 15.15 -1.94
CA HIS A 120 -0.64 15.52 -3.33
C HIS A 120 0.24 16.77 -3.44
N TYR A 121 1.33 16.68 -4.18
CA TYR A 121 2.19 17.83 -4.46
C TYR A 121 1.73 18.56 -5.72
N GLN A 122 1.88 19.87 -5.75
CA GLN A 122 1.25 20.77 -6.74
C GLN A 122 1.39 20.33 -8.20
N ASP A 123 2.53 19.78 -8.57
CA ASP A 123 2.82 19.36 -9.95
C ASP A 123 2.77 17.85 -10.16
N SER A 124 2.36 17.10 -9.14
CA SER A 124 2.25 15.64 -9.25
C SER A 124 0.85 15.23 -9.74
N ALA A 125 0.79 14.07 -10.39
CA ALA A 125 -0.50 13.47 -10.72
C ALA A 125 -1.26 13.09 -9.44
N PRO A 126 -2.60 13.24 -9.40
CA PRO A 126 -3.40 12.85 -8.25
C PRO A 126 -3.18 11.39 -7.88
N ILE A 127 -2.98 11.14 -6.59
CA ILE A 127 -2.88 9.79 -6.02
C ILE A 127 -4.26 9.38 -5.55
N GLN A 128 -4.76 8.25 -6.01
CA GLN A 128 -6.01 7.71 -5.51
C GLN A 128 -5.77 6.92 -4.22
N LYS A 129 -6.41 7.35 -3.12
CA LYS A 129 -6.26 6.76 -1.80
C LYS A 129 -7.26 5.64 -1.58
N ILE A 130 -6.73 4.46 -1.28
CA ILE A 130 -7.52 3.25 -1.11
C ILE A 130 -7.53 2.84 0.37
N CYS A 131 -8.71 2.80 0.93
CA CYS A 131 -8.93 2.32 2.29
C CYS A 131 -8.91 0.79 2.33
N GLY A 132 -8.38 0.22 3.39
CA GLY A 132 -8.36 -1.23 3.61
C GLY A 132 -9.76 -1.78 3.86
N GLY A 133 -10.22 -2.60 2.95
CA GLY A 133 -11.52 -3.25 3.00
C GLY A 133 -11.50 -4.58 3.75
N PRO A 134 -12.59 -5.34 3.66
CA PRO A 134 -12.84 -6.50 4.49
C PRO A 134 -12.07 -7.74 4.04
N ASN A 135 -12.05 -8.74 4.93
CA ASN A 135 -11.76 -10.11 4.55
C ASN A 135 -13.00 -10.74 3.93
N ALA A 136 -12.94 -11.06 2.66
CA ALA A 136 -14.06 -11.62 1.90
C ALA A 136 -15.37 -10.82 2.10
N GLY A 137 -16.43 -11.45 2.53
CA GLY A 137 -17.76 -10.86 2.69
C GLY A 137 -18.03 -10.26 4.08
N ASP A 138 -17.02 -9.76 4.79
CA ASP A 138 -17.23 -9.10 6.10
C ASP A 138 -17.81 -7.69 5.92
N ASP A 139 -19.12 -7.63 5.67
CA ASP A 139 -19.84 -6.36 5.54
C ASP A 139 -19.79 -5.50 6.81
N ASN A 140 -19.66 -6.14 7.98
CA ASN A 140 -19.58 -5.42 9.24
C ASN A 140 -18.25 -4.64 9.36
N TRP A 141 -17.14 -5.21 8.90
CA TRP A 141 -15.89 -4.46 8.80
C TRP A 141 -16.06 -3.22 7.94
N THR A 142 -16.57 -3.40 6.71
CA THR A 142 -16.77 -2.31 5.75
C THR A 142 -17.64 -1.21 6.35
N LYS A 143 -18.81 -1.58 6.92
CA LYS A 143 -19.73 -0.64 7.53
C LYS A 143 -19.08 0.19 8.62
N LYS A 144 -18.42 -0.47 9.58
CA LYS A 144 -17.82 0.20 10.73
C LYS A 144 -16.62 1.07 10.36
N VAL A 145 -15.79 0.63 9.42
CA VAL A 145 -14.69 1.45 8.91
C VAL A 145 -15.24 2.72 8.28
N LEU A 146 -16.23 2.62 7.41
CA LEU A 146 -16.82 3.79 6.76
C LEU A 146 -17.53 4.71 7.77
N GLU A 147 -18.32 4.16 8.70
CA GLU A 147 -18.95 4.94 9.78
C GLU A 147 -17.92 5.72 10.60
N THR A 148 -16.78 5.09 10.92
CA THR A 148 -15.68 5.73 11.66
C THR A 148 -14.96 6.79 10.82
N CYS A 149 -14.66 6.47 9.58
CA CYS A 149 -13.98 7.39 8.68
C CYS A 149 -14.77 8.67 8.43
N PHE A 150 -16.08 8.56 8.28
CA PHE A 150 -16.96 9.70 8.01
C PHE A 150 -17.67 10.28 9.26
N ALA A 151 -17.29 9.81 10.45
CA ALA A 151 -17.81 10.39 11.70
C ALA A 151 -17.39 11.85 11.88
N SER A 152 -18.14 12.58 12.71
CA SER A 152 -17.81 13.97 13.06
C SER A 152 -16.50 14.07 13.90
N PRO A 153 -15.63 15.06 13.64
CA PRO A 153 -15.71 15.98 12.52
C PRO A 153 -15.55 15.26 11.18
N ALA A 154 -16.38 15.63 10.21
CA ALA A 154 -16.25 15.08 8.87
C ALA A 154 -14.85 15.39 8.30
N PRO A 155 -14.27 14.51 7.46
CA PRO A 155 -12.98 14.78 6.87
C PRO A 155 -13.07 16.03 5.98
N GLU A 156 -12.21 17.01 6.27
CA GLU A 156 -12.01 18.16 5.40
C GLU A 156 -10.95 17.83 4.37
N ASP A 157 -11.25 18.07 3.13
CA ASP A 157 -10.45 17.64 2.00
C ASP A 157 -9.43 18.71 1.56
N ALA A 158 -8.29 18.77 2.25
CA ALA A 158 -7.15 19.54 1.74
C ALA A 158 -6.29 18.74 0.74
N HIS A 159 -6.33 17.38 0.77
CA HIS A 159 -5.45 16.50 0.01
C HIS A 159 -6.14 15.24 -0.56
N GLY A 160 -7.46 15.25 -0.67
CA GLY A 160 -8.26 14.07 -0.92
C GLY A 160 -8.39 13.19 0.32
N PHE A 161 -9.50 12.45 0.44
CA PHE A 161 -9.73 11.63 1.62
C PHE A 161 -9.76 10.14 1.31
N MET A 162 -10.69 9.69 0.48
CA MET A 162 -10.87 8.29 0.13
C MET A 162 -11.44 8.19 -1.27
N ASP A 163 -10.72 7.50 -2.17
CA ASP A 163 -11.14 7.30 -3.55
C ASP A 163 -11.68 5.88 -3.78
N GLY A 164 -11.35 4.95 -2.91
CA GLY A 164 -11.78 3.57 -3.03
C GLY A 164 -11.57 2.73 -1.79
N LEU A 165 -12.10 1.51 -1.84
CA LEU A 165 -11.97 0.48 -0.82
C LEU A 165 -11.41 -0.78 -1.47
N SER A 166 -10.38 -1.37 -0.88
CA SER A 166 -9.85 -2.64 -1.36
C SER A 166 -10.75 -3.79 -0.91
N MET A 167 -10.88 -4.80 -1.78
CA MET A 167 -11.62 -6.03 -1.45
C MET A 167 -10.64 -7.19 -1.50
N HIS A 168 -10.72 -8.07 -0.50
CA HIS A 168 -9.89 -9.26 -0.43
C HIS A 168 -10.75 -10.50 -0.63
N TYR A 169 -10.42 -11.27 -1.66
CA TYR A 169 -11.13 -12.49 -1.96
C TYR A 169 -10.14 -13.55 -2.47
N TYR A 170 -10.23 -14.73 -1.90
CA TYR A 170 -9.46 -15.87 -2.35
C TYR A 170 -10.39 -16.92 -2.94
N THR A 171 -10.07 -17.36 -4.14
CA THR A 171 -10.65 -18.56 -4.72
C THR A 171 -9.59 -19.64 -4.65
N VAL A 172 -9.65 -20.44 -3.60
CA VAL A 172 -8.73 -21.57 -3.43
C VAL A 172 -9.55 -22.86 -3.47
N PRO A 173 -9.52 -23.58 -4.58
CA PRO A 173 -10.21 -24.84 -4.67
C PRO A 173 -9.49 -25.90 -3.85
N GLY A 174 -9.86 -26.07 -2.59
CA GLY A 174 -9.50 -27.08 -1.63
C GLY A 174 -8.36 -28.05 -2.00
N GLU A 175 -8.61 -29.34 -2.01
CA GLU A 175 -7.62 -30.38 -2.31
C GLU A 175 -7.10 -30.38 -3.76
N SER A 176 -7.67 -29.55 -4.61
CA SER A 176 -7.42 -29.53 -6.06
C SER A 176 -6.04 -29.00 -6.46
N TRP A 177 -5.32 -28.34 -5.58
CA TRP A 177 -3.94 -27.90 -5.82
C TRP A 177 -2.98 -29.04 -6.16
N MET A 178 -3.31 -30.26 -5.72
CA MET A 178 -2.51 -31.45 -5.98
C MET A 178 -2.80 -32.09 -7.34
N ASN A 179 -3.87 -31.68 -8.02
CA ASN A 179 -4.25 -32.20 -9.32
C ASN A 179 -3.64 -31.36 -10.43
N LYS A 180 -2.71 -31.94 -11.18
CA LYS A 180 -2.15 -31.30 -12.38
C LYS A 180 -3.28 -31.02 -13.38
N GLY A 181 -3.41 -29.75 -13.79
CA GLY A 181 -4.39 -29.32 -14.75
C GLY A 181 -5.62 -28.59 -14.15
N PHE A 182 -5.91 -28.75 -12.88
CA PHE A 182 -7.06 -28.09 -12.26
C PHE A 182 -6.94 -26.55 -12.26
N ALA A 183 -5.74 -26.03 -12.03
CA ALA A 183 -5.52 -24.59 -12.13
C ALA A 183 -5.79 -24.04 -13.53
N THR A 184 -5.51 -24.83 -14.57
CA THR A 184 -5.81 -24.46 -15.97
C THR A 184 -7.30 -24.49 -16.26
N GLU A 185 -8.01 -25.49 -15.76
CA GLU A 185 -9.48 -25.60 -15.91
C GLU A 185 -10.21 -24.45 -15.22
N PHE A 186 -9.73 -24.05 -14.03
CA PHE A 186 -10.30 -22.95 -13.25
C PHE A 186 -10.04 -21.55 -13.84
N THR A 187 -8.99 -21.39 -14.61
CA THR A 187 -8.64 -20.09 -15.24
C THR A 187 -9.20 -19.90 -16.65
N THR A 188 -9.85 -20.91 -17.20
CA THR A 188 -10.40 -20.87 -18.57
C THR A 188 -11.93 -20.78 -18.65
N ASP A 189 -12.61 -20.89 -17.53
CA ASP A 189 -14.06 -20.63 -17.39
C ASP A 189 -14.29 -19.21 -16.87
#